data_902601645acf485a6e2eb80cf57f8170
#
_entry.id   902601645acf485a6e2eb80cf57f8170
#
_cell.length_a   1.000
_cell.length_b   1.000
_cell.length_c   1.000
_cell.angle_alpha   90.00
_cell.angle_beta   90.00
_cell.angle_gamma   90.00
#
_symmetry.space_group_name_H-M   'P 1'
#
loop_
_entity.id
_entity.type
_entity.pdbx_description
1 polymer ?
#
loop_
_entity_poly.entity_id
_entity_poly.type
_entity_poly.pdbx_seq_one_letter_code
_entity_poly.pdbx_strand_id
1 'polypeptide(L)'
;SSESWVTSMKANLINIPSGAQIGVRYKVNLSGTGWLDWKADGVENGGASAEKPLEAIAMELTGSSAASYDLYYKVYQNGSWTDWAVNGATAGTEGAGLRVDGIKASITAKDAGAPAETASSTVDPSKPMIALTFDDGPRASVTNRILDSLSQYGGRATFFMVGTNVPHNGDVIRRMVAQGCEVANHTNDHKYISKLSSDGIVSQVSAVNQKVAAVCGVSPVVMRPPGGYV
;
A
#
# COMPACT_ATOMS: atom_id res chain seq x y z
N SER A 1 -1.01 27.72 3.00
CA SER A 1 -1.46 26.33 2.95
C SER A 1 -1.05 25.65 4.23
N SER A 2 -2.00 25.20 5.05
CA SER A 2 -1.69 24.38 6.21
C SER A 2 -1.12 23.06 5.71
N GLU A 3 0.15 22.81 5.92
CA GLU A 3 0.72 21.48 5.69
C GLU A 3 0.03 20.52 6.65
N SER A 4 -0.65 19.50 6.13
CA SER A 4 -1.18 18.42 6.94
C SER A 4 -0.16 17.29 6.97
N TRP A 5 0.10 16.73 8.14
CA TRP A 5 0.99 15.60 8.34
C TRP A 5 0.28 14.44 9.02
N VAL A 6 0.89 13.26 8.97
CA VAL A 6 0.34 12.07 9.60
C VAL A 6 0.49 12.20 11.13
N THR A 7 -0.62 12.17 11.86
CA THR A 7 -0.68 12.29 13.32
C THR A 7 -1.18 11.01 14.00
N SER A 8 -1.74 10.08 13.24
CA SER A 8 -2.23 8.79 13.73
C SER A 8 -2.14 7.72 12.66
N MET A 9 -2.25 6.47 13.08
CA MET A 9 -2.39 5.34 12.17
C MET A 9 -3.41 4.32 12.69
N LYS A 10 -4.00 3.58 11.74
CA LYS A 10 -4.75 2.35 11.99
C LYS A 10 -4.23 1.28 11.03
N ALA A 11 -4.11 0.06 11.50
CA ALA A 11 -3.74 -1.06 10.65
C ALA A 11 -4.60 -2.28 10.95
N ASN A 12 -5.05 -2.95 9.89
CA ASN A 12 -5.76 -4.21 9.92
C ASN A 12 -5.17 -5.17 8.91
N LEU A 13 -5.18 -6.45 9.22
CA LEU A 13 -4.92 -7.48 8.22
C LEU A 13 -6.20 -7.78 7.45
N ILE A 14 -6.06 -7.90 6.13
CA ILE A 14 -7.13 -8.33 5.23
C ILE A 14 -6.64 -9.54 4.43
N ASN A 15 -7.57 -10.32 3.86
CA ASN A 15 -7.25 -11.53 3.09
C ASN A 15 -6.45 -12.57 3.89
N ILE A 16 -6.80 -12.71 5.16
CA ILE A 16 -6.20 -13.71 6.04
C ILE A 16 -6.54 -15.11 5.49
N PRO A 17 -5.55 -16.01 5.31
CA PRO A 17 -5.82 -17.37 4.88
C PRO A 17 -6.83 -18.07 5.80
N SER A 18 -7.72 -18.87 5.21
CA SER A 18 -8.71 -19.61 5.99
C SER A 18 -8.04 -20.46 7.07
N GLY A 19 -8.51 -20.33 8.31
CA GLY A 19 -7.97 -21.03 9.47
C GLY A 19 -6.75 -20.39 10.13
N ALA A 20 -6.14 -19.37 9.55
CA ALA A 20 -5.04 -18.67 10.19
C ALA A 20 -5.56 -17.74 11.32
N GLN A 21 -4.95 -17.86 12.49
CA GLN A 21 -5.17 -16.99 13.63
C GLN A 21 -4.05 -15.96 13.68
N ILE A 22 -4.25 -14.83 13.00
CA ILE A 22 -3.23 -13.79 12.85
C ILE A 22 -3.88 -12.40 12.91
N GLY A 23 -3.28 -11.51 13.68
CA GLY A 23 -3.63 -10.11 13.80
C GLY A 23 -2.40 -9.23 13.68
N VAL A 24 -2.55 -7.94 13.83
CA VAL A 24 -1.46 -6.96 13.84
C VAL A 24 -1.60 -6.01 15.03
N ARG A 25 -0.50 -5.76 15.74
CA ARG A 25 -0.42 -4.66 16.70
C ARG A 25 0.67 -3.67 16.29
N TYR A 26 0.49 -2.44 16.69
CA TYR A 26 1.36 -1.33 16.32
C TYR A 26 1.38 -0.26 17.38
N LYS A 27 2.48 0.47 17.45
CA LYS A 27 2.62 1.69 18.26
C LYS A 27 3.27 2.78 17.42
N VAL A 28 3.04 4.01 17.81
CA VAL A 28 3.57 5.21 17.16
C VAL A 28 4.37 6.05 18.12
N ASN A 29 5.41 6.69 17.63
CA ASN A 29 6.16 7.72 18.31
C ASN A 29 5.72 9.07 17.76
N LEU A 30 5.24 9.95 18.64
CA LEU A 30 4.82 11.31 18.31
C LEU A 30 5.88 12.32 18.72
N SER A 31 6.14 13.30 17.88
CA SER A 31 7.06 14.40 18.16
C SER A 31 6.78 15.05 19.51
N GLY A 32 7.79 15.15 20.35
CA GLY A 32 7.69 15.76 21.68
C GLY A 32 6.81 15.01 22.69
N THR A 33 6.28 13.84 22.35
CA THR A 33 5.49 12.97 23.27
C THR A 33 6.19 11.64 23.51
N GLY A 34 6.86 11.09 22.49
CA GLY A 34 7.46 9.77 22.52
C GLY A 34 6.49 8.65 22.13
N TRP A 35 6.82 7.43 22.50
CA TRP A 35 6.03 6.24 22.19
C TRP A 35 4.71 6.19 22.93
N LEU A 36 3.63 5.93 22.19
CA LEU A 36 2.34 5.57 22.76
C LEU A 36 2.24 4.05 22.95
N ASP A 37 1.25 3.61 23.75
CA ASP A 37 0.99 2.20 24.00
C ASP A 37 0.59 1.46 22.70
N TRP A 38 0.83 0.15 22.69
CA TRP A 38 0.42 -0.72 21.60
C TRP A 38 -1.10 -0.70 21.41
N LYS A 39 -1.53 -0.59 20.15
CA LYS A 39 -2.90 -0.80 19.69
C LYS A 39 -2.93 -1.96 18.70
N ALA A 40 -4.10 -2.56 18.49
CA ALA A 40 -4.25 -3.72 17.62
C ALA A 40 -5.47 -3.58 16.70
N ASP A 41 -5.42 -4.27 15.59
CA ASP A 41 -6.55 -4.62 14.72
C ASP A 41 -7.54 -3.46 14.50
N GLY A 42 -7.08 -2.37 13.92
CA GLY A 42 -7.88 -1.22 13.52
C GLY A 42 -8.16 -0.19 14.60
N VAL A 43 -7.64 -0.35 15.81
CA VAL A 43 -7.76 0.67 16.85
C VAL A 43 -6.80 1.83 16.55
N GLU A 44 -7.29 3.05 16.52
CA GLU A 44 -6.47 4.23 16.25
C GLU A 44 -5.35 4.42 17.28
N ASN A 45 -4.15 4.72 16.78
CA ASN A 45 -3.00 5.05 17.61
C ASN A 45 -2.45 6.41 17.16
N GLY A 46 -2.36 7.37 18.08
CA GLY A 46 -2.06 8.77 17.79
C GLY A 46 -3.32 9.63 17.68
N GLY A 47 -3.27 10.72 16.95
CA GLY A 47 -4.44 11.52 16.57
C GLY A 47 -4.87 12.64 17.51
N ALA A 48 -4.26 12.81 18.66
CA ALA A 48 -4.72 13.78 19.65
C ALA A 48 -4.39 15.26 19.33
N SER A 49 -3.51 15.53 18.36
CA SER A 49 -3.14 16.90 17.96
C SER A 49 -2.51 16.90 16.57
N ALA A 50 -3.01 17.74 15.68
CA ALA A 50 -2.40 18.00 14.37
C ALA A 50 -1.00 18.64 14.47
N GLU A 51 -0.61 19.08 15.65
CA GLU A 51 0.71 19.67 15.92
C GLU A 51 1.79 18.67 16.28
N LYS A 52 1.44 17.38 16.39
CA LYS A 52 2.37 16.31 16.79
C LYS A 52 2.45 15.23 15.70
N PRO A 53 3.30 15.42 14.70
CA PRO A 53 3.47 14.43 13.65
C PRO A 53 4.07 13.13 14.17
N LEU A 54 3.79 12.02 13.49
CA LEU A 54 4.50 10.77 13.69
C LEU A 54 5.96 10.93 13.29
N GLU A 55 6.86 10.41 14.12
CA GLU A 55 8.31 10.34 13.84
C GLU A 55 8.78 8.89 13.63
N ALA A 56 8.15 7.92 14.28
CA ALA A 56 8.48 6.52 14.11
C ALA A 56 7.28 5.62 14.38
N ILE A 57 7.36 4.39 13.88
CA ILE A 57 6.37 3.34 14.13
C ILE A 57 7.07 2.03 14.49
N ALA A 58 6.36 1.17 15.22
CA ALA A 58 6.72 -0.22 15.39
C ALA A 58 5.48 -1.09 15.20
N MET A 59 5.63 -2.20 14.49
CA MET A 59 4.52 -3.11 14.14
C MET A 59 4.95 -4.56 14.32
N GLU A 60 4.05 -5.42 14.77
CA GLU A 60 4.29 -6.86 14.81
C GLU A 60 3.00 -7.66 14.62
N LEU A 61 3.14 -8.89 14.19
CA LEU A 61 2.02 -9.82 14.06
C LEU A 61 1.66 -10.42 15.42
N THR A 62 0.38 -10.74 15.60
CA THR A 62 -0.17 -11.37 16.80
C THR A 62 -0.94 -12.65 16.43
N GLY A 63 -1.27 -13.47 17.43
CA GLY A 63 -2.01 -14.71 17.23
C GLY A 63 -1.11 -15.94 17.00
N SER A 64 -1.70 -17.13 17.06
CA SER A 64 -0.96 -18.40 17.03
C SER A 64 -0.27 -18.68 15.68
N SER A 65 -0.73 -18.09 14.59
CA SER A 65 -0.12 -18.21 13.27
C SER A 65 0.97 -17.18 13.00
N ALA A 66 1.19 -16.19 13.87
CA ALA A 66 2.17 -15.11 13.68
C ALA A 66 3.60 -15.64 13.47
N ALA A 67 3.97 -16.71 14.17
CA ALA A 67 5.30 -17.33 14.08
C ALA A 67 5.67 -17.87 12.69
N SER A 68 4.69 -18.04 11.80
CA SER A 68 4.91 -18.52 10.42
C SER A 68 5.22 -17.40 9.43
N TYR A 69 5.26 -16.14 9.88
CA TYR A 69 5.40 -14.97 9.02
C TYR A 69 6.36 -13.94 9.62
N ASP A 70 6.90 -13.10 8.75
CA ASP A 70 7.61 -11.88 9.12
C ASP A 70 6.85 -10.66 8.60
N LEU A 71 6.69 -9.63 9.44
CA LEU A 71 6.12 -8.34 9.07
C LEU A 71 7.26 -7.34 8.87
N TYR A 72 7.53 -7.00 7.62
CA TYR A 72 8.46 -5.94 7.24
C TYR A 72 7.72 -4.62 7.05
N TYR A 73 8.30 -3.52 7.51
CA TYR A 73 7.75 -2.18 7.30
C TYR A 73 8.84 -1.13 7.32
N LYS A 74 8.56 -0.01 6.66
CA LYS A 74 9.45 1.15 6.60
C LYS A 74 8.64 2.42 6.45
N VAL A 75 9.26 3.56 6.76
CA VAL A 75 8.63 4.88 6.65
C VAL A 75 9.36 5.75 5.65
N TYR A 76 8.63 6.70 5.06
CA TYR A 76 9.18 7.76 4.24
C TYR A 76 9.37 8.99 5.10
N GLN A 77 10.62 9.45 5.25
CA GLN A 77 11.03 10.59 6.05
C GLN A 77 12.10 11.37 5.32
N ASN A 78 12.09 12.69 5.46
CA ASN A 78 13.15 13.56 4.92
C ASN A 78 13.50 13.24 3.45
N GLY A 79 12.50 13.00 2.63
CA GLY A 79 12.65 12.76 1.19
C GLY A 79 13.11 11.35 0.79
N SER A 80 13.22 10.39 1.71
CA SER A 80 13.65 9.03 1.41
C SER A 80 12.94 7.96 2.25
N TRP A 81 12.91 6.72 1.74
CA TRP A 81 12.50 5.57 2.53
C TRP A 81 13.63 5.14 3.47
N THR A 82 13.28 4.81 4.72
CA THR A 82 14.19 4.13 5.65
C THR A 82 14.47 2.70 5.18
N ASP A 83 15.44 2.05 5.80
CA ASP A 83 15.59 0.60 5.69
C ASP A 83 14.36 -0.14 6.24
N TRP A 84 14.20 -1.41 5.85
CA TRP A 84 13.15 -2.26 6.38
C TRP A 84 13.38 -2.57 7.86
N ALA A 85 12.41 -2.22 8.69
CA ALA A 85 12.27 -2.77 10.04
C ALA A 85 11.45 -4.05 9.98
N VAL A 86 11.61 -4.93 10.96
CA VAL A 86 10.92 -6.22 11.03
C VAL A 86 10.45 -6.54 12.44
N ASN A 87 9.23 -7.08 12.56
CA ASN A 87 8.70 -7.70 13.79
C ASN A 87 8.94 -6.89 15.07
N GLY A 88 8.41 -5.69 15.17
CA GLY A 88 8.49 -4.83 16.34
C GLY A 88 9.69 -3.88 16.38
N ALA A 89 10.63 -3.99 15.43
CA ALA A 89 11.74 -3.04 15.34
C ALA A 89 11.25 -1.62 14.97
N THR A 90 11.95 -0.58 15.37
CA THR A 90 11.59 0.80 15.03
C THR A 90 11.84 1.10 13.56
N ALA A 91 10.84 1.65 12.87
CA ALA A 91 10.98 2.31 11.59
C ALA A 91 10.78 3.82 11.77
N GLY A 92 11.72 4.62 11.34
CA GLY A 92 11.75 6.07 11.54
C GLY A 92 12.78 6.52 12.55
N THR A 93 12.77 7.82 12.89
CA THR A 93 13.79 8.45 13.75
C THR A 93 13.14 9.14 14.91
N GLU A 94 13.42 8.66 16.14
CA GLU A 94 12.84 9.17 17.37
C GLU A 94 13.47 10.50 17.77
N GLY A 95 12.64 11.49 18.15
CA GLY A 95 13.08 12.74 18.74
C GLY A 95 13.89 13.66 17.83
N ALA A 96 13.91 13.41 16.55
CA ALA A 96 14.67 14.19 15.57
C ALA A 96 13.82 15.26 14.84
N GLY A 97 12.54 15.37 15.13
CA GLY A 97 11.62 16.29 14.45
C GLY A 97 11.35 15.88 12.98
N LEU A 98 11.72 14.67 12.59
CA LEU A 98 11.51 14.16 11.24
C LEU A 98 10.15 13.47 11.18
N ARG A 99 9.22 14.07 10.43
CA ARG A 99 7.88 13.53 10.28
C ARG A 99 7.84 12.33 9.34
N VAL A 100 6.94 11.41 9.61
CA VAL A 100 6.57 10.32 8.69
C VAL A 100 5.59 10.85 7.65
N ASP A 101 5.96 10.77 6.38
CA ASP A 101 5.14 11.18 5.24
C ASP A 101 4.55 9.96 4.48
N GLY A 102 5.03 8.76 4.77
CA GLY A 102 4.52 7.52 4.16
C GLY A 102 4.93 6.28 4.95
N ILE A 103 4.13 5.23 4.81
CA ILE A 103 4.38 3.92 5.43
C ILE A 103 4.25 2.85 4.34
N LYS A 104 5.21 1.92 4.31
CA LYS A 104 5.15 0.67 3.54
C LYS A 104 5.18 -0.49 4.51
N ALA A 105 4.33 -1.51 4.29
CA ALA A 105 4.38 -2.75 5.05
C ALA A 105 4.17 -3.95 4.12
N SER A 106 4.75 -5.08 4.47
CA SER A 106 4.61 -6.35 3.75
C SER A 106 4.76 -7.52 4.70
N ILE A 107 3.95 -8.54 4.50
CA ILE A 107 4.05 -9.80 5.23
C ILE A 107 4.64 -10.85 4.29
N THR A 108 5.69 -11.52 4.73
CA THR A 108 6.33 -12.62 4.00
C THR A 108 6.22 -13.92 4.81
N ALA A 109 6.44 -15.07 4.18
CA ALA A 109 6.66 -16.29 4.93
C ALA A 109 7.88 -16.11 5.85
N LYS A 110 7.89 -16.82 6.98
CA LYS A 110 8.98 -16.77 7.95
C LYS A 110 10.32 -17.03 7.25
N ASP A 111 11.30 -16.21 7.54
CA ASP A 111 12.68 -16.30 7.01
C ASP A 111 12.81 -16.17 5.48
N ALA A 112 11.76 -15.75 4.79
CA ALA A 112 11.85 -15.47 3.34
C ALA A 112 12.66 -14.20 3.00
N GLY A 113 13.00 -13.40 4.02
CA GLY A 113 13.70 -12.15 3.88
C GLY A 113 12.80 -10.95 3.58
N ALA A 114 13.40 -9.76 3.58
CA ALA A 114 12.70 -8.53 3.26
C ALA A 114 12.16 -8.56 1.82
N PRO A 115 11.00 -7.94 1.55
CA PRO A 115 10.48 -7.84 0.20
C PRO A 115 11.54 -7.26 -0.73
N ALA A 116 11.74 -7.91 -1.88
CA ALA A 116 12.60 -7.33 -2.91
C ALA A 116 12.06 -5.94 -3.26
N GLU A 117 12.90 -4.94 -3.14
CA GLU A 117 12.58 -3.65 -3.74
C GLU A 117 12.47 -3.92 -5.25
N THR A 118 11.26 -3.86 -5.80
CA THR A 118 11.17 -3.66 -7.24
C THR A 118 12.01 -2.43 -7.50
N ALA A 119 13.11 -2.60 -8.22
CA ALA A 119 14.07 -1.54 -8.44
C ALA A 119 13.29 -0.28 -8.81
N SER A 120 13.20 0.65 -7.86
CA SER A 120 12.84 2.02 -8.19
C SER A 120 13.88 2.35 -9.24
N SER A 121 13.47 2.45 -10.50
CA SER A 121 14.34 3.00 -11.52
C SER A 121 14.96 4.21 -10.85
N THR A 122 16.29 4.25 -10.75
CA THR A 122 16.99 5.36 -10.12
C THR A 122 16.50 6.62 -10.84
N VAL A 123 15.55 7.27 -10.18
CA VAL A 123 14.94 8.48 -10.70
C VAL A 123 16.04 9.52 -10.65
N ASP A 124 16.49 9.96 -11.81
CA ASP A 124 17.42 11.07 -11.91
C ASP A 124 16.64 12.36 -11.67
N PRO A 125 16.75 12.99 -10.47
CA PRO A 125 15.97 14.17 -10.15
C PRO A 125 16.32 15.39 -11.02
N SER A 126 17.40 15.32 -11.79
CA SER A 126 17.79 16.38 -12.73
C SER A 126 17.03 16.31 -14.06
N LYS A 127 16.29 15.21 -14.33
CA LYS A 127 15.52 15.02 -15.56
C LYS A 127 14.04 15.25 -15.35
N PRO A 128 13.34 15.85 -16.29
CA PRO A 128 11.88 15.90 -16.26
C PRO A 128 11.29 14.50 -16.18
N MET A 129 10.33 14.30 -15.30
CA MET A 129 9.64 13.02 -15.10
C MET A 129 8.15 13.15 -15.38
N ILE A 130 7.58 12.09 -15.89
CA ILE A 130 6.14 11.92 -16.06
C ILE A 130 5.73 10.59 -15.47
N ALA A 131 4.69 10.60 -14.64
CA ALA A 131 4.01 9.39 -14.18
C ALA A 131 2.76 9.17 -15.05
N LEU A 132 2.74 8.05 -15.78
CA LEU A 132 1.59 7.66 -16.57
C LEU A 132 0.66 6.78 -15.75
N THR A 133 -0.61 7.14 -15.68
CA THR A 133 -1.65 6.36 -15.00
C THR A 133 -2.86 6.18 -15.91
N PHE A 134 -3.52 5.02 -15.81
CA PHE A 134 -4.72 4.69 -16.58
C PHE A 134 -5.78 4.14 -15.64
N ASP A 135 -6.96 4.72 -15.67
CA ASP A 135 -8.10 4.35 -14.84
C ASP A 135 -9.12 3.52 -15.66
N ASP A 136 -10.12 2.95 -14.98
CA ASP A 136 -11.30 2.26 -15.52
C ASP A 136 -11.05 0.96 -16.29
N GLY A 137 -9.81 0.55 -16.44
CA GLY A 137 -9.45 -0.71 -17.09
C GLY A 137 -9.66 -1.95 -16.18
N PRO A 138 -9.13 -3.09 -16.63
CA PRO A 138 -8.59 -3.34 -17.95
C PRO A 138 -9.66 -3.59 -19.03
N ARG A 139 -9.32 -3.27 -20.29
CA ARG A 139 -10.05 -3.65 -21.47
C ARG A 139 -9.05 -4.14 -22.53
N ALA A 140 -9.07 -5.42 -22.89
CA ALA A 140 -8.05 -6.04 -23.73
C ALA A 140 -7.75 -5.28 -25.02
N SER A 141 -8.79 -4.83 -25.74
CA SER A 141 -8.65 -4.13 -27.03
C SER A 141 -7.96 -2.76 -26.93
N VAL A 142 -8.03 -2.09 -25.77
CA VAL A 142 -7.41 -0.79 -25.53
C VAL A 142 -6.11 -0.96 -24.76
N THR A 143 -6.15 -1.70 -23.67
CA THR A 143 -5.02 -1.84 -22.75
C THR A 143 -3.82 -2.50 -23.42
N ASN A 144 -4.02 -3.49 -24.31
CA ASN A 144 -2.91 -4.09 -25.06
C ASN A 144 -2.19 -3.06 -25.94
N ARG A 145 -2.92 -2.16 -26.60
CA ARG A 145 -2.30 -1.10 -27.42
C ARG A 145 -1.47 -0.12 -26.59
N ILE A 146 -1.93 0.19 -25.37
CA ILE A 146 -1.16 1.01 -24.42
C ILE A 146 0.12 0.26 -24.03
N LEU A 147 0.02 -1.02 -23.69
CA LEU A 147 1.15 -1.87 -23.33
C LEU A 147 2.15 -2.04 -24.48
N ASP A 148 1.67 -2.11 -25.73
CA ASP A 148 2.53 -2.13 -26.94
C ASP A 148 3.34 -0.84 -27.04
N SER A 149 2.67 0.31 -26.89
CA SER A 149 3.34 1.62 -26.91
C SER A 149 4.33 1.79 -25.76
N LEU A 150 3.96 1.41 -24.55
CA LEU A 150 4.87 1.46 -23.40
C LEU A 150 6.10 0.58 -23.65
N SER A 151 5.92 -0.64 -24.16
CA SER A 151 7.02 -1.55 -24.47
C SER A 151 7.95 -0.98 -25.53
N GLN A 152 7.41 -0.36 -26.58
CA GLN A 152 8.18 0.24 -27.66
C GLN A 152 9.14 1.33 -27.19
N TYR A 153 8.74 2.09 -26.17
CA TYR A 153 9.52 3.22 -25.64
C TYR A 153 10.16 2.93 -24.28
N GLY A 154 10.16 1.68 -23.82
CA GLY A 154 10.69 1.31 -22.50
C GLY A 154 9.95 1.94 -21.32
N GLY A 155 8.71 2.41 -21.55
CA GLY A 155 7.89 3.06 -20.55
C GLY A 155 7.17 2.07 -19.64
N ARG A 156 6.73 2.57 -18.50
CA ARG A 156 5.88 1.86 -17.54
C ARG A 156 4.76 2.78 -17.08
N ALA A 157 3.70 2.18 -16.54
CA ALA A 157 2.54 2.92 -16.06
C ALA A 157 1.89 2.21 -14.87
N THR A 158 1.05 2.93 -14.12
CA THR A 158 0.16 2.37 -13.11
C THR A 158 -1.24 2.25 -13.70
N PHE A 159 -1.84 1.06 -13.59
CA PHE A 159 -3.20 0.78 -14.07
C PHE A 159 -4.16 0.61 -12.89
N PHE A 160 -5.02 1.60 -12.67
CA PHE A 160 -6.07 1.57 -11.65
C PHE A 160 -7.29 0.83 -12.19
N MET A 161 -7.46 -0.42 -11.77
CA MET A 161 -8.42 -1.36 -12.34
C MET A 161 -9.73 -1.39 -11.59
N VAL A 162 -10.83 -1.41 -12.33
CA VAL A 162 -12.17 -1.70 -11.81
C VAL A 162 -12.34 -3.21 -11.67
N GLY A 163 -12.71 -3.67 -10.48
CA GLY A 163 -12.71 -5.10 -10.14
C GLY A 163 -13.68 -5.96 -10.97
N THR A 164 -14.77 -5.39 -11.47
CA THR A 164 -15.70 -6.10 -12.38
C THR A 164 -15.07 -6.42 -13.75
N ASN A 165 -14.03 -5.68 -14.15
CA ASN A 165 -13.33 -5.92 -15.42
C ASN A 165 -12.25 -7.01 -15.31
N VAL A 166 -11.76 -7.29 -14.10
CA VAL A 166 -10.63 -8.19 -13.84
C VAL A 166 -10.86 -9.61 -14.36
N PRO A 167 -12.01 -10.30 -14.09
CA PRO A 167 -12.21 -11.69 -14.48
C PRO A 167 -12.13 -11.95 -16.00
N HIS A 168 -12.45 -10.94 -16.80
CA HIS A 168 -12.50 -11.07 -18.27
C HIS A 168 -11.21 -10.65 -18.97
N ASN A 169 -10.20 -10.20 -18.22
CA ASN A 169 -8.98 -9.60 -18.77
C ASN A 169 -7.70 -10.14 -18.12
N GLY A 170 -7.70 -11.40 -17.65
CA GLY A 170 -6.58 -11.99 -16.93
C GLY A 170 -5.25 -11.96 -17.69
N ASP A 171 -5.26 -12.25 -19.00
CA ASP A 171 -4.03 -12.23 -19.82
C ASP A 171 -3.42 -10.83 -19.91
N VAL A 172 -4.26 -9.81 -20.02
CA VAL A 172 -3.81 -8.41 -20.06
C VAL A 172 -3.19 -8.00 -18.73
N ILE A 173 -3.76 -8.43 -17.61
CA ILE A 173 -3.24 -8.14 -16.28
C ILE A 173 -1.89 -8.83 -16.06
N ARG A 174 -1.77 -10.10 -16.43
CA ARG A 174 -0.47 -10.81 -16.40
C ARG A 174 0.57 -10.11 -17.25
N ARG A 175 0.17 -9.62 -18.43
CA ARG A 175 1.04 -8.85 -19.33
C ARG A 175 1.50 -7.52 -18.68
N MET A 176 0.61 -6.77 -17.99
CA MET A 176 0.99 -5.56 -17.25
C MET A 176 2.12 -5.85 -16.27
N VAL A 177 1.95 -6.88 -15.44
CA VAL A 177 2.96 -7.28 -14.45
C VAL A 177 4.26 -7.72 -15.11
N ALA A 178 4.20 -8.54 -16.16
CA ALA A 178 5.38 -9.01 -16.89
C ALA A 178 6.18 -7.86 -17.55
N GLN A 179 5.52 -6.78 -17.94
CA GLN A 179 6.17 -5.57 -18.46
C GLN A 179 6.63 -4.59 -17.37
N GLY A 180 6.49 -4.95 -16.09
CA GLY A 180 6.89 -4.12 -14.96
C GLY A 180 5.97 -2.91 -14.72
N CYS A 181 4.74 -2.94 -15.23
CA CYS A 181 3.72 -1.96 -14.88
C CYS A 181 3.10 -2.28 -13.51
N GLU A 182 2.65 -1.25 -12.81
CA GLU A 182 1.97 -1.40 -11.54
C GLU A 182 0.47 -1.68 -11.76
N VAL A 183 -0.05 -2.65 -11.01
CA VAL A 183 -1.49 -2.96 -10.94
C VAL A 183 -2.06 -2.35 -9.69
N ALA A 184 -3.11 -1.55 -9.82
CA ALA A 184 -3.66 -0.71 -8.76
C ALA A 184 -5.19 -0.84 -8.67
N ASN A 185 -5.76 -0.34 -7.60
CA ASN A 185 -7.17 -0.52 -7.23
C ASN A 185 -7.99 0.72 -7.58
N HIS A 186 -9.14 0.52 -8.28
CA HIS A 186 -10.09 1.57 -8.61
C HIS A 186 -11.53 1.25 -8.17
N THR A 187 -11.67 0.57 -7.03
CA THR A 187 -12.90 -0.02 -6.48
C THR A 187 -13.46 -1.18 -7.32
N ASN A 188 -14.33 -1.99 -6.73
CA ASN A 188 -14.82 -3.18 -7.42
C ASN A 188 -15.80 -2.87 -8.55
N ASP A 189 -16.72 -1.95 -8.34
CA ASP A 189 -17.78 -1.59 -9.29
C ASP A 189 -17.84 -0.08 -9.57
N HIS A 190 -16.69 0.59 -9.48
CA HIS A 190 -16.51 2.01 -9.75
C HIS A 190 -17.37 2.94 -8.86
N LYS A 191 -17.64 2.54 -7.61
CA LYS A 191 -18.41 3.36 -6.66
C LYS A 191 -17.55 4.47 -6.05
N TYR A 192 -18.16 5.64 -5.87
CA TYR A 192 -17.55 6.74 -5.09
C TYR A 192 -17.48 6.37 -3.62
N ILE A 193 -16.27 6.30 -3.06
CA ILE A 193 -16.06 5.86 -1.68
C ILE A 193 -16.67 6.82 -0.65
N SER A 194 -16.76 8.12 -0.96
CA SER A 194 -17.41 9.13 -0.12
C SER A 194 -18.92 8.87 0.14
N LYS A 195 -19.54 7.95 -0.62
CA LYS A 195 -20.95 7.55 -0.46
C LYS A 195 -21.12 6.20 0.23
N LEU A 196 -20.03 5.58 0.68
CA LEU A 196 -20.03 4.26 1.28
C LEU A 196 -19.74 4.33 2.79
N SER A 197 -20.24 3.34 3.51
CA SER A 197 -19.80 3.07 4.88
C SER A 197 -18.36 2.53 4.88
N SER A 198 -17.70 2.55 6.03
CA SER A 198 -16.35 1.98 6.18
C SER A 198 -16.28 0.52 5.72
N ASP A 199 -17.26 -0.32 6.10
CA ASP A 199 -17.33 -1.70 5.64
C ASP A 199 -17.57 -1.82 4.14
N GLY A 200 -18.35 -0.90 3.57
CA GLY A 200 -18.55 -0.79 2.12
C GLY A 200 -17.25 -0.46 1.40
N ILE A 201 -16.43 0.44 1.92
CA ILE A 201 -15.12 0.78 1.36
C ILE A 201 -14.18 -0.44 1.42
N VAL A 202 -14.08 -1.08 2.57
CA VAL A 202 -13.28 -2.30 2.75
C VAL A 202 -13.70 -3.39 1.76
N SER A 203 -14.99 -3.62 1.59
CA SER A 203 -15.54 -4.59 0.64
C SER A 203 -15.12 -4.27 -0.80
N GLN A 204 -15.25 -3.02 -1.22
CA GLN A 204 -14.87 -2.56 -2.57
C GLN A 204 -13.37 -2.78 -2.86
N VAL A 205 -12.53 -2.41 -1.92
CA VAL A 205 -11.06 -2.52 -2.07
C VAL A 205 -10.63 -3.98 -2.02
N SER A 206 -11.09 -4.74 -1.03
CA SER A 206 -10.71 -6.15 -0.86
C SER A 206 -11.11 -7.00 -2.06
N ALA A 207 -12.28 -6.76 -2.65
CA ALA A 207 -12.75 -7.52 -3.82
C ALA A 207 -11.82 -7.35 -5.03
N VAL A 208 -11.30 -6.14 -5.30
CA VAL A 208 -10.32 -5.93 -6.37
C VAL A 208 -9.01 -6.63 -6.06
N ASN A 209 -8.49 -6.44 -4.85
CA ASN A 209 -7.21 -7.01 -4.44
C ASN A 209 -7.22 -8.54 -4.56
N GLN A 210 -8.29 -9.20 -4.11
CA GLN A 210 -8.45 -10.65 -4.24
C GLN A 210 -8.49 -11.11 -5.70
N LYS A 211 -9.28 -10.43 -6.55
CA LYS A 211 -9.40 -10.77 -7.97
C LYS A 211 -8.08 -10.62 -8.72
N VAL A 212 -7.37 -9.51 -8.48
CA VAL A 212 -6.08 -9.25 -9.13
C VAL A 212 -5.03 -10.26 -8.66
N ALA A 213 -4.95 -10.51 -7.35
CA ALA A 213 -4.04 -11.50 -6.80
C ALA A 213 -4.30 -12.91 -7.34
N ALA A 214 -5.57 -13.31 -7.49
CA ALA A 214 -5.93 -14.59 -8.08
C ALA A 214 -5.49 -14.73 -9.56
N VAL A 215 -5.42 -13.61 -10.29
CA VAL A 215 -5.04 -13.60 -11.72
C VAL A 215 -3.53 -13.61 -11.92
N CYS A 216 -2.78 -12.81 -11.16
CA CYS A 216 -1.35 -12.57 -11.44
C CYS A 216 -0.43 -12.76 -10.23
N GLY A 217 -0.94 -13.19 -9.08
CA GLY A 217 -0.14 -13.38 -7.86
C GLY A 217 0.27 -12.08 -7.16
N VAL A 218 -0.09 -10.92 -7.70
CA VAL A 218 0.27 -9.60 -7.15
C VAL A 218 -1.00 -8.93 -6.61
N SER A 219 -0.96 -8.49 -5.35
CA SER A 219 -2.06 -7.72 -4.76
C SER A 219 -1.80 -6.22 -4.94
N PRO A 220 -2.78 -5.43 -5.42
CA PRO A 220 -2.67 -3.98 -5.45
C PRO A 220 -2.36 -3.37 -4.08
N VAL A 221 -1.41 -2.45 -4.04
CA VAL A 221 -1.01 -1.71 -2.82
C VAL A 221 -1.30 -0.22 -2.92
N VAL A 222 -1.73 0.23 -4.10
CA VAL A 222 -2.11 1.62 -4.38
C VAL A 222 -3.57 1.66 -4.82
N MET A 223 -4.27 2.67 -4.39
CA MET A 223 -5.68 2.91 -4.76
C MET A 223 -5.87 4.34 -5.27
N ARG A 224 -6.76 4.47 -6.25
CA ARG A 224 -7.34 5.77 -6.64
C ARG A 224 -8.85 5.67 -6.51
N PRO A 225 -9.50 6.54 -5.71
CA PRO A 225 -10.95 6.58 -5.64
C PRO A 225 -11.58 7.04 -6.96
N PRO A 226 -12.68 6.44 -7.43
CA PRO A 226 -13.44 6.94 -8.55
C PRO A 226 -13.87 8.39 -8.37
N GLY A 227 -13.68 9.21 -9.41
CA GLY A 227 -13.99 10.64 -9.37
C GLY A 227 -13.06 11.50 -8.51
N GLY A 228 -12.03 10.93 -7.88
CA GLY A 228 -11.10 11.66 -7.01
C GLY A 228 -11.70 12.13 -5.68
N TYR A 229 -12.89 11.68 -5.33
CA TYR A 229 -13.56 12.04 -4.06
C TYR A 229 -13.16 11.07 -2.94
N VAL A 230 -12.68 11.61 -1.84
CA VAL A 230 -12.31 10.95 -0.59
C VAL A 230 -13.11 11.47 0.58
#